data_ee107d7bca434889c5122acb1643b941
#
_entry.id   ee107d7bca434889c5122acb1643b941
#
_cell.length_a   1.000
_cell.length_b   1.000
_cell.length_c   1.000
_cell.angle_alpha   90.00
_cell.angle_beta   90.00
_cell.angle_gamma   90.00
#
_symmetry.space_group_name_H-M   'P 1'
#
loop_
_entity.id
_entity.type
_entity.pdbx_description
1 polymer ?
#
loop_
_entity_poly.entity_id
_entity_poly.type
_entity_poly.pdbx_seq_one_letter_code
_entity_poly.pdbx_strand_id
1 'polypeptide(L)'
;MGVRTTNNTSKRIKQILKNCNDFRKPLKIIAMDMRNQTLRNFDNEESYLGVKWKKSARAKRENGKTLQDTGRLFKSFTRYSDNNVARVGTNVIYARALNNGLKKGENGTVNAVIRTHYRRIRYKKKNGEYAKNKKRVKVRAHVRTIKVPWGDITGYKFLGISPKMRMKYKNILLQHILKRR
;
A
#
# COMPACT_ATOMS: atom_id res chain seq x y z
N MET A 1 -4.65 58.57 -35.96
CA MET A 1 -3.70 57.74 -35.15
C MET A 1 -4.51 56.57 -34.51
N GLY A 2 -4.37 55.37 -35.04
CA GLY A 2 -5.06 54.19 -34.50
C GLY A 2 -4.31 53.66 -33.27
N VAL A 3 -4.98 53.63 -32.13
CA VAL A 3 -4.44 53.01 -30.90
C VAL A 3 -4.43 51.51 -31.10
N ARG A 4 -3.23 50.92 -31.34
CA ARG A 4 -3.01 49.48 -31.28
C ARG A 4 -3.03 49.05 -29.82
N THR A 5 -4.21 48.78 -29.25
CA THR A 5 -4.32 48.01 -28.03
C THR A 5 -3.82 46.59 -28.29
N THR A 6 -2.56 46.35 -27.99
CA THR A 6 -1.99 45.00 -28.03
C THR A 6 -2.73 44.16 -26.96
N ASN A 7 -3.54 43.24 -27.44
CA ASN A 7 -4.45 42.44 -26.60
C ASN A 7 -3.63 41.42 -25.78
N ASN A 8 -2.90 41.89 -24.74
CA ASN A 8 -2.10 41.07 -23.82
C ASN A 8 -2.97 39.99 -23.13
N THR A 9 -4.27 40.25 -22.95
CA THR A 9 -5.26 39.31 -22.43
C THR A 9 -5.41 38.08 -23.33
N SER A 10 -5.52 38.27 -24.65
CA SER A 10 -5.64 37.16 -25.61
C SER A 10 -4.39 36.27 -25.60
N LYS A 11 -3.20 36.85 -25.55
CA LYS A 11 -1.94 36.08 -25.44
C LYS A 11 -1.88 35.28 -24.14
N ARG A 12 -2.33 35.87 -23.03
CA ARG A 12 -2.37 35.22 -21.71
C ARG A 12 -3.33 34.04 -21.69
N ILE A 13 -4.54 34.19 -22.24
CA ILE A 13 -5.51 33.11 -22.34
C ILE A 13 -4.96 31.95 -23.18
N LYS A 14 -4.37 32.22 -24.35
CA LYS A 14 -3.72 31.19 -25.18
C LYS A 14 -2.61 30.44 -24.41
N GLN A 15 -1.82 31.15 -23.60
CA GLN A 15 -0.77 30.50 -22.78
C GLN A 15 -1.38 29.59 -21.67
N ILE A 16 -2.44 30.06 -21.01
CA ILE A 16 -3.16 29.26 -20.00
C ILE A 16 -3.72 27.99 -20.65
N LEU A 17 -4.40 28.10 -21.78
CA LEU A 17 -4.95 26.95 -22.51
C LEU A 17 -3.83 25.97 -22.92
N LYS A 18 -2.67 26.46 -23.38
CA LYS A 18 -1.52 25.63 -23.67
C LYS A 18 -1.00 24.89 -22.42
N ASN A 19 -0.92 25.58 -21.28
CA ASN A 19 -0.50 24.98 -20.03
C ASN A 19 -1.51 23.94 -19.53
N CYS A 20 -2.83 24.14 -19.76
CA CYS A 20 -3.88 23.20 -19.43
C CYS A 20 -3.85 21.90 -20.28
N ASN A 21 -3.22 21.93 -21.44
CA ASN A 21 -3.10 20.75 -22.30
C ASN A 21 -1.88 19.86 -21.98
N ASP A 22 -0.95 20.32 -21.16
CA ASP A 22 0.26 19.53 -20.81
C ASP A 22 0.57 19.56 -19.31
N PHE A 23 0.09 18.56 -18.60
CA PHE A 23 0.36 18.35 -17.18
C PHE A 23 1.51 17.39 -16.89
N ARG A 24 2.23 16.88 -17.89
CA ARG A 24 3.31 15.89 -17.69
C ARG A 24 4.35 16.35 -16.67
N LYS A 25 4.79 17.62 -16.75
CA LYS A 25 5.78 18.17 -15.82
C LYS A 25 5.27 18.25 -14.37
N PRO A 26 4.15 18.92 -14.07
CA PRO A 26 3.65 19.00 -12.71
C PRO A 26 3.26 17.62 -12.14
N LEU A 27 2.65 16.74 -12.93
CA LEU A 27 2.30 15.39 -12.47
C LEU A 27 3.53 14.52 -12.20
N LYS A 28 4.62 14.69 -12.94
CA LYS A 28 5.91 14.05 -12.63
C LYS A 28 6.47 14.49 -11.27
N ILE A 29 6.38 15.79 -10.96
CA ILE A 29 6.81 16.35 -9.66
C ILE A 29 5.93 15.78 -8.54
N ILE A 30 4.60 15.75 -8.75
CA ILE A 30 3.65 15.21 -7.78
C ILE A 30 3.93 13.72 -7.52
N ALA A 31 4.10 12.90 -8.57
CA ALA A 31 4.41 11.47 -8.42
C ALA A 31 5.71 11.24 -7.66
N MET A 32 6.73 12.07 -7.90
CA MET A 32 7.99 12.01 -7.17
C MET A 32 7.81 12.36 -5.69
N ASP A 33 7.09 13.44 -5.39
CA ASP A 33 6.82 13.86 -4.01
C ASP A 33 5.98 12.81 -3.25
N MET A 34 4.95 12.24 -3.88
CA MET A 34 4.15 11.15 -3.31
C MET A 34 5.02 9.94 -2.92
N ARG A 35 5.93 9.52 -3.80
CA ARG A 35 6.84 8.42 -3.50
C ARG A 35 7.79 8.79 -2.35
N ASN A 36 8.39 9.95 -2.40
CA ASN A 36 9.31 10.40 -1.36
C ASN A 36 8.61 10.53 0.01
N GLN A 37 7.37 11.04 0.03
CA GLN A 37 6.58 11.10 1.26
C GLN A 37 6.27 9.70 1.79
N THR A 38 5.92 8.74 0.92
CA THR A 38 5.73 7.35 1.35
C THR A 38 6.99 6.78 1.99
N LEU A 39 8.16 7.01 1.42
CA LEU A 39 9.43 6.54 2.00
C LEU A 39 9.73 7.22 3.34
N ARG A 40 9.47 8.53 3.48
CA ARG A 40 9.59 9.25 4.75
C ARG A 40 8.67 8.68 5.83
N ASN A 41 7.45 8.29 5.47
CA ASN A 41 6.53 7.65 6.40
C ASN A 41 7.14 6.36 7.00
N PHE A 42 7.86 5.58 6.20
CA PHE A 42 8.60 4.40 6.68
C PHE A 42 9.81 4.79 7.56
N ASP A 43 10.55 5.82 7.17
CA ASP A 43 11.72 6.27 7.94
C ASP A 43 11.33 6.81 9.31
N ASN A 44 10.22 7.53 9.36
CA ASN A 44 9.67 8.12 10.58
C ASN A 44 8.75 7.17 11.36
N GLU A 45 8.45 5.98 10.84
CA GLU A 45 7.48 5.03 11.40
C GLU A 45 6.12 5.70 11.69
N GLU A 46 5.57 6.40 10.68
CA GLU A 46 4.31 7.14 10.78
C GLU A 46 3.39 6.92 9.57
N SER A 47 2.10 7.16 9.79
CA SER A 47 1.10 7.15 8.73
C SER A 47 1.21 8.41 7.86
N TYR A 48 0.58 8.40 6.66
CA TYR A 48 0.49 9.61 5.83
C TYR A 48 -0.27 10.78 6.52
N LEU A 49 -0.93 10.51 7.65
CA LEU A 49 -1.59 11.52 8.49
C LEU A 49 -0.69 12.01 9.64
N GLY A 50 0.54 11.52 9.77
CA GLY A 50 1.48 11.90 10.83
C GLY A 50 1.31 11.14 12.14
N VAL A 51 0.45 10.11 12.18
CA VAL A 51 0.26 9.28 13.38
C VAL A 51 1.35 8.23 13.46
N LYS A 52 2.09 8.17 14.56
CA LYS A 52 3.15 7.18 14.80
C LYS A 52 2.62 5.76 14.81
N TRP A 53 3.37 4.83 14.23
CA TRP A 53 3.01 3.43 14.21
C TRP A 53 3.29 2.76 15.55
N LYS A 54 2.43 1.82 15.92
CA LYS A 54 2.71 0.89 17.01
C LYS A 54 3.83 -0.06 16.56
N LYS A 55 4.93 -0.13 17.30
CA LYS A 55 6.04 -1.04 16.97
C LYS A 55 5.54 -2.48 16.91
N SER A 56 5.90 -3.19 15.84
CA SER A 56 5.63 -4.63 15.70
C SER A 56 6.42 -5.44 16.72
N ALA A 57 5.95 -6.65 17.06
CA ALA A 57 6.62 -7.53 18.00
C ALA A 57 8.07 -7.83 17.58
N ARG A 58 8.31 -8.04 16.27
CA ARG A 58 9.64 -8.19 15.71
C ARG A 58 10.51 -6.95 15.95
N ALA A 59 10.02 -5.77 15.57
CA ALA A 59 10.78 -4.53 15.72
C ALA A 59 11.15 -4.22 17.18
N LYS A 60 10.30 -4.64 18.13
CA LYS A 60 10.61 -4.53 19.57
C LYS A 60 11.73 -5.50 19.99
N ARG A 61 11.66 -6.76 19.54
CA ARG A 61 12.63 -7.81 19.90
C ARG A 61 14.00 -7.54 19.31
N GLU A 62 14.07 -7.05 18.07
CA GLU A 62 15.31 -6.88 17.28
C GLU A 62 15.80 -5.43 17.27
N ASN A 63 15.16 -4.55 18.05
CA ASN A 63 15.42 -3.10 18.05
C ASN A 63 15.43 -2.48 16.65
N GLY A 64 14.62 -3.03 15.74
CA GLY A 64 14.53 -2.64 14.35
C GLY A 64 13.36 -1.67 14.08
N LYS A 65 13.18 -1.33 12.79
CA LYS A 65 12.06 -0.53 12.32
C LYS A 65 10.86 -1.40 11.96
N THR A 66 9.65 -0.88 12.23
CA THR A 66 8.39 -1.52 11.84
C THR A 66 8.25 -1.53 10.32
N LEU A 67 7.76 -2.63 9.73
CA LEU A 67 7.61 -2.86 8.28
C LEU A 67 8.92 -2.87 7.46
N GLN A 68 10.07 -2.74 8.11
CA GLN A 68 11.38 -2.75 7.46
C GLN A 68 12.22 -3.92 7.98
N ASP A 69 11.84 -5.16 7.64
CA ASP A 69 12.63 -6.36 7.94
C ASP A 69 13.73 -6.51 6.88
N THR A 70 13.41 -7.12 5.75
CA THR A 70 14.31 -7.27 4.60
C THR A 70 14.41 -6.02 3.73
N GLY A 71 13.60 -5.01 4.00
CA GLY A 71 13.47 -3.81 3.19
C GLY A 71 12.71 -4.02 1.87
N ARG A 72 12.17 -5.23 1.61
CA ARG A 72 11.47 -5.55 0.36
C ARG A 72 10.31 -4.60 0.09
N LEU A 73 9.44 -4.35 1.06
CA LEU A 73 8.31 -3.44 0.92
C LEU A 73 8.78 -2.01 0.69
N PHE A 74 9.72 -1.53 1.52
CA PHE A 74 10.27 -0.18 1.43
C PHE A 74 10.88 0.12 0.06
N LYS A 75 11.65 -0.82 -0.51
CA LYS A 75 12.32 -0.67 -1.82
C LYS A 75 11.37 -0.85 -3.00
N SER A 76 10.19 -1.44 -2.81
CA SER A 76 9.28 -1.81 -3.90
C SER A 76 8.41 -0.67 -4.44
N PHE A 77 8.39 0.50 -3.79
CA PHE A 77 7.57 1.62 -4.23
C PHE A 77 8.07 2.24 -5.53
N THR A 78 7.22 2.18 -6.55
CA THR A 78 7.45 2.79 -7.85
C THR A 78 6.50 3.95 -8.07
N ARG A 79 6.87 4.86 -8.96
CA ARG A 79 6.05 5.98 -9.39
C ARG A 79 5.78 5.91 -10.88
N TYR A 80 4.62 6.37 -11.28
CA TYR A 80 4.24 6.56 -12.67
C TYR A 80 3.56 7.91 -12.84
N SER A 81 3.77 8.57 -13.96
CA SER A 81 3.07 9.79 -14.31
C SER A 81 2.97 9.94 -15.82
N ASP A 82 1.84 10.40 -16.29
CA ASP A 82 1.58 10.82 -17.66
C ASP A 82 0.95 12.23 -17.68
N ASN A 83 0.20 12.57 -18.73
CA ASN A 83 -0.49 13.86 -18.83
C ASN A 83 -1.74 13.98 -17.93
N ASN A 84 -2.30 12.88 -17.49
CA ASN A 84 -3.59 12.84 -16.78
C ASN A 84 -3.47 12.33 -15.36
N VAL A 85 -2.43 11.56 -15.06
CA VAL A 85 -2.35 10.79 -13.81
C VAL A 85 -0.94 10.83 -13.21
N ALA A 86 -0.89 10.99 -11.89
CA ALA A 86 0.28 10.69 -11.06
C ALA A 86 -0.07 9.52 -10.13
N ARG A 87 0.75 8.48 -10.11
CA ARG A 87 0.53 7.26 -9.30
C ARG A 87 1.79 6.86 -8.55
N VAL A 88 1.58 6.32 -7.36
CA VAL A 88 2.58 5.61 -6.57
C VAL A 88 1.99 4.30 -6.10
N GLY A 89 2.76 3.24 -6.18
CA GLY A 89 2.30 1.91 -5.81
C GLY A 89 3.43 0.92 -5.62
N THR A 90 3.07 -0.29 -5.26
CA THR A 90 3.97 -1.42 -5.08
C THR A 90 3.32 -2.68 -5.64
N ASN A 91 4.14 -3.60 -6.14
CA ASN A 91 3.72 -4.94 -6.57
C ASN A 91 3.74 -5.98 -5.44
N VAL A 92 4.02 -5.57 -4.21
CA VAL A 92 4.08 -6.47 -3.06
C VAL A 92 2.67 -6.83 -2.60
N ILE A 93 2.32 -8.09 -2.69
CA ILE A 93 0.96 -8.62 -2.46
C ILE A 93 0.40 -8.24 -1.09
N TYR A 94 1.22 -8.32 -0.04
CA TYR A 94 0.79 -8.03 1.33
C TYR A 94 0.74 -6.53 1.66
N ALA A 95 1.18 -5.65 0.77
CA ALA A 95 1.21 -4.21 1.02
C ALA A 95 -0.18 -3.63 1.32
N ARG A 96 -1.22 -4.08 0.57
CA ARG A 96 -2.61 -3.65 0.81
C ARG A 96 -3.08 -4.00 2.21
N ALA A 97 -2.81 -5.24 2.64
CA ALA A 97 -3.17 -5.71 3.97
C ALA A 97 -2.49 -4.90 5.09
N LEU A 98 -1.21 -4.62 4.95
CA LEU A 98 -0.45 -3.82 5.91
C LEU A 98 -0.86 -2.34 5.89
N ASN A 99 -1.23 -1.79 4.72
CA ASN A 99 -1.66 -0.40 4.64
C ASN A 99 -3.03 -0.17 5.30
N ASN A 100 -4.00 -1.00 4.96
CA ASN A 100 -5.39 -0.80 5.36
C ASN A 100 -5.76 -1.54 6.66
N GLY A 101 -4.97 -2.54 7.03
CA GLY A 101 -5.34 -3.53 8.03
C GLY A 101 -6.24 -4.62 7.47
N LEU A 102 -6.43 -5.66 8.24
CA LEU A 102 -7.35 -6.77 7.96
C LEU A 102 -7.99 -7.26 9.25
N LYS A 103 -9.28 -7.56 9.21
CA LYS A 103 -9.98 -8.26 10.27
C LYS A 103 -9.97 -9.76 10.02
N LYS A 104 -9.94 -10.54 11.08
CA LYS A 104 -10.01 -12.01 11.02
C LYS A 104 -11.25 -12.46 10.25
N GLY A 105 -11.05 -13.25 9.19
CA GLY A 105 -12.13 -13.76 8.34
C GLY A 105 -12.55 -12.83 7.19
N GLU A 106 -12.05 -11.59 7.12
CA GLU A 106 -12.36 -10.63 6.05
C GLU A 106 -11.88 -11.07 4.66
N ASN A 107 -10.84 -11.91 4.61
CA ASN A 107 -10.30 -12.45 3.36
C ASN A 107 -11.02 -13.74 2.86
N GLY A 108 -12.14 -14.09 3.47
CA GLY A 108 -12.93 -15.24 3.07
C GLY A 108 -12.24 -16.59 3.36
N THR A 109 -12.55 -17.56 2.51
CA THR A 109 -12.04 -18.92 2.57
C THR A 109 -11.24 -19.25 1.34
N VAL A 110 -10.21 -20.10 1.49
CA VAL A 110 -9.42 -20.65 0.38
C VAL A 110 -9.50 -22.18 0.38
N ASN A 111 -9.52 -22.76 -0.79
CA ASN A 111 -9.43 -24.20 -0.95
C ASN A 111 -7.94 -24.61 -0.92
N ALA A 112 -7.51 -25.14 0.20
CA ALA A 112 -6.15 -25.65 0.35
C ALA A 112 -6.10 -27.11 -0.05
N VAL A 113 -5.20 -27.45 -0.97
CA VAL A 113 -4.90 -28.82 -1.36
C VAL A 113 -3.98 -29.43 -0.30
N ILE A 114 -4.54 -30.32 0.51
CA ILE A 114 -3.78 -31.09 1.50
C ILE A 114 -3.20 -32.30 0.81
N ARG A 115 -1.88 -32.36 0.69
CA ARG A 115 -1.18 -33.52 0.12
C ARG A 115 -1.23 -34.72 1.06
N THR A 116 -1.12 -35.91 0.53
CA THR A 116 -1.02 -37.15 1.35
C THR A 116 0.12 -37.02 2.35
N HIS A 117 -0.21 -37.24 3.61
CA HIS A 117 0.75 -37.22 4.70
C HIS A 117 0.37 -38.22 5.80
N TYR A 118 1.28 -38.44 6.73
CA TYR A 118 1.00 -39.25 7.92
C TYR A 118 0.90 -38.36 9.14
N ARG A 119 -0.14 -38.60 9.95
CA ARG A 119 -0.30 -37.96 11.27
C ARG A 119 -0.41 -38.99 12.37
N ARG A 120 0.05 -38.65 13.57
CA ARG A 120 -0.12 -39.48 14.76
C ARG A 120 -1.37 -38.99 15.51
N ILE A 121 -2.35 -39.86 15.65
CA ILE A 121 -3.61 -39.57 16.37
C ILE A 121 -3.71 -40.44 17.63
N ARG A 122 -4.30 -39.90 18.68
CA ARG A 122 -4.76 -40.69 19.82
C ARG A 122 -6.08 -41.37 19.41
N TYR A 123 -6.25 -42.63 19.73
CA TYR A 123 -7.46 -43.36 19.46
C TYR A 123 -8.08 -43.84 20.80
N LYS A 124 -9.40 -43.98 20.82
CA LYS A 124 -10.12 -44.56 21.97
C LYS A 124 -10.02 -46.08 21.90
N LYS A 125 -9.74 -46.70 23.04
CA LYS A 125 -9.83 -48.13 23.23
C LYS A 125 -11.30 -48.55 23.35
N LYS A 126 -11.57 -49.85 23.26
CA LYS A 126 -12.95 -50.39 23.46
C LYS A 126 -13.58 -50.01 24.80
N ASN A 127 -12.76 -49.82 25.82
CA ASN A 127 -13.21 -49.38 27.19
C ASN A 127 -13.45 -47.85 27.28
N GLY A 128 -13.44 -47.11 26.17
CA GLY A 128 -13.69 -45.67 26.16
C GLY A 128 -12.50 -44.76 26.48
N GLU A 129 -11.41 -45.32 27.00
CA GLU A 129 -10.20 -44.54 27.33
C GLU A 129 -9.34 -44.23 26.12
N TYR A 130 -8.60 -43.13 26.18
CA TYR A 130 -7.59 -42.81 25.13
C TYR A 130 -6.32 -43.65 25.31
N ALA A 131 -5.87 -44.26 24.23
CA ALA A 131 -4.61 -44.99 24.25
C ALA A 131 -3.44 -44.09 24.59
N LYS A 132 -2.48 -44.55 25.42
CA LYS A 132 -1.23 -43.85 25.73
C LYS A 132 -0.39 -43.62 24.47
N ASN A 133 -0.34 -44.61 23.59
CA ASN A 133 0.41 -44.55 22.33
C ASN A 133 -0.44 -43.94 21.19
N LYS A 134 0.17 -43.15 20.35
CA LYS A 134 -0.47 -42.57 19.15
C LYS A 134 -0.34 -43.52 17.97
N LYS A 135 -1.43 -43.76 17.27
CA LYS A 135 -1.44 -44.53 16.02
C LYS A 135 -1.05 -43.62 14.84
N ARG A 136 -0.17 -44.12 13.94
CA ARG A 136 0.15 -43.44 12.68
C ARG A 136 -0.96 -43.73 11.66
N VAL A 137 -1.59 -42.68 11.15
CA VAL A 137 -2.68 -42.80 10.18
C VAL A 137 -2.30 -42.03 8.92
N LYS A 138 -2.49 -42.67 7.77
CA LYS A 138 -2.32 -42.05 6.46
C LYS A 138 -3.53 -41.18 6.14
N VAL A 139 -3.31 -39.90 5.93
CA VAL A 139 -4.32 -38.96 5.42
C VAL A 139 -4.16 -38.88 3.92
N ARG A 140 -5.19 -39.25 3.17
CA ARG A 140 -5.21 -39.14 1.71
C ARG A 140 -5.24 -37.66 1.29
N ALA A 141 -4.75 -37.36 0.11
CA ALA A 141 -4.88 -36.03 -0.47
C ALA A 141 -6.36 -35.65 -0.60
N HIS A 142 -6.69 -34.45 -0.16
CA HIS A 142 -8.04 -33.90 -0.25
C HIS A 142 -7.99 -32.38 -0.30
N VAL A 143 -9.05 -31.79 -0.82
CA VAL A 143 -9.25 -30.33 -0.76
C VAL A 143 -9.99 -29.99 0.51
N ARG A 144 -9.48 -29.03 1.27
CA ARG A 144 -10.13 -28.51 2.46
C ARG A 144 -10.33 -27.02 2.33
N THR A 145 -11.54 -26.57 2.53
CA THR A 145 -11.84 -25.15 2.66
C THR A 145 -11.39 -24.67 4.03
N ILE A 146 -10.47 -23.74 4.06
CA ILE A 146 -9.98 -23.11 5.31
C ILE A 146 -10.24 -21.62 5.27
N LYS A 147 -10.65 -21.06 6.40
CA LYS A 147 -10.67 -19.60 6.57
C LYS A 147 -9.22 -19.11 6.53
N VAL A 148 -8.98 -18.06 5.76
CA VAL A 148 -7.64 -17.45 5.72
C VAL A 148 -7.28 -17.03 7.13
N PRO A 149 -6.18 -17.56 7.73
CA PRO A 149 -5.87 -17.38 9.15
C PRO A 149 -5.37 -15.94 9.48
N TRP A 150 -5.21 -15.12 8.45
CA TRP A 150 -4.71 -13.77 8.61
C TRP A 150 -5.84 -12.82 9.01
N GLY A 151 -5.68 -12.19 10.14
CA GLY A 151 -6.65 -11.23 10.63
C GLY A 151 -6.11 -10.44 11.80
N ASP A 152 -6.81 -9.38 12.15
CA ASP A 152 -6.44 -8.41 13.17
C ASP A 152 -5.07 -7.77 12.92
N ILE A 153 -4.75 -7.57 11.62
CA ILE A 153 -3.59 -6.77 11.21
C ILE A 153 -3.98 -5.31 11.33
N THR A 154 -3.30 -4.57 12.20
CA THR A 154 -3.47 -3.13 12.30
C THR A 154 -2.99 -2.46 11.02
N GLY A 155 -3.82 -1.59 10.43
CA GLY A 155 -3.43 -0.81 9.25
C GLY A 155 -2.43 0.29 9.62
N TYR A 156 -1.31 0.31 8.94
CA TYR A 156 -0.24 1.29 9.18
C TYR A 156 -0.42 2.57 8.39
N LYS A 157 -1.28 2.58 7.37
CA LYS A 157 -1.63 3.75 6.55
C LYS A 157 -0.40 4.51 6.02
N PHE A 158 0.60 3.78 5.55
CA PHE A 158 1.84 4.37 5.02
C PHE A 158 1.67 5.02 3.65
N LEU A 159 0.68 4.58 2.87
CA LEU A 159 0.37 5.08 1.52
C LEU A 159 -0.97 5.81 1.55
N GLY A 160 -0.96 7.09 1.21
CA GLY A 160 -2.15 7.94 1.16
C GLY A 160 -1.77 9.40 0.88
N ILE A 161 -2.79 10.23 0.69
CA ILE A 161 -2.63 11.67 0.46
C ILE A 161 -3.24 12.43 1.65
N SER A 162 -2.38 13.09 2.43
CA SER A 162 -2.83 13.94 3.52
C SER A 162 -3.49 15.24 3.00
N PRO A 163 -4.30 15.93 3.81
CA PRO A 163 -4.85 17.22 3.45
C PRO A 163 -3.76 18.25 3.08
N LYS A 164 -2.64 18.25 3.79
CA LYS A 164 -1.47 19.10 3.50
C LYS A 164 -0.87 18.80 2.12
N MET A 165 -0.71 17.53 1.78
CA MET A 165 -0.23 17.11 0.45
C MET A 165 -1.21 17.53 -0.65
N ARG A 166 -2.51 17.39 -0.42
CA ARG A 166 -3.56 17.80 -1.37
C ARG A 166 -3.46 19.30 -1.69
N MET A 167 -3.31 20.14 -0.66
CA MET A 167 -3.11 21.59 -0.86
C MET A 167 -1.83 21.89 -1.63
N LYS A 168 -0.72 21.25 -1.27
CA LYS A 168 0.56 21.37 -2.00
C LYS A 168 0.39 21.03 -3.48
N TYR A 169 -0.25 19.91 -3.81
CA TYR A 169 -0.45 19.46 -5.20
C TYR A 169 -1.36 20.39 -5.98
N LYS A 170 -2.44 20.88 -5.35
CA LYS A 170 -3.29 21.93 -5.93
C LYS A 170 -2.46 23.17 -6.31
N ASN A 171 -1.58 23.62 -5.42
CA ASN A 171 -0.73 24.78 -5.69
C ASN A 171 0.27 24.51 -6.83
N ILE A 172 0.88 23.34 -6.90
CA ILE A 172 1.76 22.95 -8.02
C ILE A 172 1.02 23.03 -9.36
N LEU A 173 -0.21 22.51 -9.42
CA LEU A 173 -1.04 22.56 -10.62
C LEU A 173 -1.44 24.00 -10.98
N LEU A 174 -1.87 24.80 -10.02
CA LEU A 174 -2.22 26.20 -10.23
C LEU A 174 -1.05 27.02 -10.72
N GLN A 175 0.13 26.86 -10.10
CA GLN A 175 1.37 27.54 -10.56
C GLN A 175 1.73 27.15 -11.96
N HIS A 176 1.55 25.88 -12.37
CA HIS A 176 1.80 25.44 -13.74
C HIS A 176 0.85 26.11 -14.74
N ILE A 177 -0.46 26.13 -14.41
CA ILE A 177 -1.50 26.75 -15.27
C ILE A 177 -1.22 28.27 -15.45
N LEU A 178 -0.90 28.97 -14.35
CA LEU A 178 -0.74 30.42 -14.33
C LEU A 178 0.65 30.89 -14.73
N LYS A 179 1.60 29.97 -14.93
CA LYS A 179 2.99 30.32 -15.26
C LYS A 179 3.07 31.15 -16.55
N ARG A 180 3.70 32.33 -16.41
CA ARG A 180 4.13 33.13 -17.56
C ARG A 180 5.42 32.54 -18.12
N ARG A 181 5.54 32.44 -19.44
CA ARG A 181 6.81 32.25 -20.15
C ARG A 181 7.35 33.58 -20.56
#